data_323048ba46b31332c448eb56520354a4
#
_entry.id   323048ba46b31332c448eb56520354a4
#
_cell.length_a   1.000
_cell.length_b   1.000
_cell.length_c   1.000
_cell.angle_alpha   90.00
_cell.angle_beta   90.00
_cell.angle_gamma   90.00
#
_symmetry.space_group_name_H-M   'P 1'
#
loop_
_entity.id
_entity.type
_entity.pdbx_description
1 polymer ?
#
loop_
_entity_poly.entity_id
_entity_poly.type
_entity_poly.pdbx_seq_one_letter_code
_entity_poly.pdbx_strand_id
1 'polypeptide(L)'
;DLDFYRFLNENGGLPDIITCCRFSLHDAAPLKDSLMNLATTNEAGAVYNAYLDSFKNEDGSVSWLPVCADAHGFVVNRGLFEKYGIPLPTDYASFVSACRAFEKHGIRGFDADYTYDYTCMETLQGLSVSELSSAEGRKWRTAYSDPANTEKVGLDDTVWPAAFENLERFIRDTGLNAADLTLNYDDIMDRMRGGELAMYFGSSMGVKRLADEGIDAAFLPFFGQDGQKWLMTTPYFQVALSRNLEQDSTRRAKAMQVLHVMLSEDAQNRIVYEGQDLLSYSQNVSLRLTDYLEDVRPVVEQNHMYIRIASNDFFSISKDVVSRMIAGEYTAEQAYQAFNAQLLADDTDTAETVLTSDKGYSNVFHADGGNASFSVMANTLRGVYDSDVLIAAANSFTGSVLAADYTEKQAASMIMPNGLLAYRRTMTGAELTETVRAFVEGSEDGFTPFNRGSLPAVSGIAIEVKEENGGFALTGVTRDGKPLPGDETVTVTCLATAKQMAPLLADDSRPFKGGDAKVRDTWSAYAAGGSAALAEPEHYITLR
;
A
#
# COMPACT_ATOMS: atom_id res chain seq x y z
N ASP A 1 -0.83 -4.39 -7.53
CA ASP A 1 -0.98 -5.86 -7.52
C ASP A 1 -0.43 -6.43 -8.83
N LEU A 2 0.58 -7.32 -8.75
CA LEU A 2 1.23 -7.93 -9.91
C LEU A 2 0.27 -8.83 -10.71
N ASP A 3 -0.65 -9.51 -10.05
CA ASP A 3 -1.62 -10.39 -10.71
C ASP A 3 -2.53 -9.58 -11.64
N PHE A 4 -2.88 -8.35 -11.21
CA PHE A 4 -3.66 -7.47 -12.07
C PHE A 4 -2.83 -6.96 -13.26
N TYR A 5 -1.54 -6.66 -13.09
CA TYR A 5 -0.67 -6.31 -14.21
C TYR A 5 -0.44 -7.50 -15.16
N ARG A 6 -0.38 -8.74 -14.66
CA ARG A 6 -0.36 -9.94 -15.52
C ARG A 6 -1.62 -10.02 -16.37
N PHE A 7 -2.77 -9.90 -15.75
CA PHE A 7 -4.07 -9.88 -16.45
C PHE A 7 -4.12 -8.77 -17.51
N LEU A 8 -3.69 -7.55 -17.19
CA LEU A 8 -3.61 -6.45 -18.14
C LEU A 8 -2.67 -6.78 -19.32
N ASN A 9 -1.51 -7.38 -19.02
CA ASN A 9 -0.54 -7.76 -20.03
C ASN A 9 -1.06 -8.82 -21.00
N GLU A 10 -1.71 -9.86 -20.50
CA GLU A 10 -2.31 -10.94 -21.27
C GLU A 10 -3.42 -10.44 -22.22
N ASN A 11 -4.08 -9.36 -21.84
CA ASN A 11 -5.16 -8.73 -22.62
C ASN A 11 -4.70 -7.45 -23.37
N GLY A 12 -3.40 -7.23 -23.51
CA GLY A 12 -2.84 -6.13 -24.30
C GLY A 12 -3.01 -4.73 -23.68
N GLY A 13 -3.38 -4.65 -22.40
CA GLY A 13 -3.66 -3.40 -21.67
C GLY A 13 -2.56 -2.96 -20.71
N LEU A 14 -1.33 -3.48 -20.79
CA LEU A 14 -0.27 -3.11 -19.87
C LEU A 14 0.08 -1.61 -20.01
N PRO A 15 0.03 -0.81 -18.92
CA PRO A 15 0.39 0.60 -18.94
C PRO A 15 1.86 0.84 -19.31
N ASP A 16 2.18 2.05 -19.79
CA ASP A 16 3.56 2.45 -20.11
C ASP A 16 4.49 2.44 -18.90
N ILE A 17 3.99 2.95 -17.78
CA ILE A 17 4.69 3.00 -16.50
C ILE A 17 3.85 2.24 -15.50
N ILE A 18 4.46 1.31 -14.81
CA ILE A 18 3.81 0.54 -13.76
C ILE A 18 4.58 0.71 -12.46
N THR A 19 3.84 0.80 -11.36
CA THR A 19 4.41 0.85 -10.02
C THR A 19 3.82 -0.27 -9.19
N CYS A 20 4.66 -0.91 -8.40
CA CYS A 20 4.23 -1.96 -7.50
C CYS A 20 5.02 -1.87 -6.19
N CYS A 21 4.45 -2.40 -5.14
CA CYS A 21 5.13 -2.62 -3.88
C CYS A 21 4.85 -4.05 -3.40
N ARG A 22 5.69 -4.55 -2.52
CA ARG A 22 5.48 -5.85 -1.86
C ARG A 22 5.39 -7.03 -2.84
N PHE A 23 6.48 -7.27 -3.57
CA PHE A 23 6.60 -8.45 -4.43
C PHE A 23 8.04 -8.97 -4.44
N SER A 24 8.22 -10.23 -4.82
CA SER A 24 9.50 -10.84 -5.16
C SER A 24 9.73 -10.82 -6.67
N LEU A 25 10.98 -11.03 -7.12
CA LEU A 25 11.25 -11.21 -8.55
C LEU A 25 10.58 -12.47 -9.10
N HIS A 26 10.40 -13.49 -8.28
CA HIS A 26 9.64 -14.69 -8.65
C HIS A 26 8.19 -14.34 -9.01
N ASP A 27 7.51 -13.55 -8.19
CA ASP A 27 6.14 -13.08 -8.49
C ASP A 27 6.08 -12.25 -9.78
N ALA A 28 7.14 -11.48 -10.06
CA ALA A 28 7.24 -10.62 -11.24
C ALA A 28 7.70 -11.36 -12.52
N ALA A 29 8.16 -12.60 -12.42
CA ALA A 29 8.71 -13.37 -13.54
C ALA A 29 7.77 -13.43 -14.76
N PRO A 30 6.44 -13.61 -14.63
CA PRO A 30 5.52 -13.62 -15.78
C PRO A 30 5.48 -12.31 -16.58
N LEU A 31 5.88 -11.19 -15.97
CA LEU A 31 5.93 -9.88 -16.64
C LEU A 31 7.28 -9.55 -17.25
N LYS A 32 8.35 -10.32 -16.94
CA LYS A 32 9.73 -10.01 -17.33
C LYS A 32 9.87 -9.66 -18.81
N ASP A 33 9.29 -10.46 -19.69
CA ASP A 33 9.38 -10.28 -21.14
C ASP A 33 8.54 -9.12 -21.69
N SER A 34 7.65 -8.57 -20.90
CA SER A 34 6.81 -7.43 -21.25
C SER A 34 7.33 -6.10 -20.71
N LEU A 35 8.44 -6.14 -19.96
CA LEU A 35 9.08 -4.96 -19.38
C LEU A 35 10.40 -4.63 -20.08
N MET A 36 10.75 -3.35 -20.06
CA MET A 36 12.03 -2.86 -20.57
C MET A 36 13.18 -3.27 -19.64
N ASN A 37 14.31 -3.63 -20.22
CA ASN A 37 15.55 -3.76 -19.46
C ASN A 37 16.14 -2.38 -19.16
N LEU A 38 16.21 -2.01 -17.89
CA LEU A 38 16.71 -0.73 -17.40
C LEU A 38 18.16 -0.82 -16.88
N ALA A 39 18.82 -1.99 -16.90
CA ALA A 39 20.13 -2.23 -16.30
C ALA A 39 21.24 -1.27 -16.76
N THR A 40 21.16 -0.75 -17.98
CA THR A 40 22.16 0.16 -18.56
C THR A 40 21.76 1.63 -18.52
N THR A 41 20.67 1.97 -17.85
CA THR A 41 20.22 3.35 -17.70
C THR A 41 21.01 4.10 -16.63
N ASN A 42 21.05 5.43 -16.73
CA ASN A 42 21.64 6.27 -15.70
C ASN A 42 20.90 6.12 -14.35
N GLU A 43 19.61 5.90 -14.42
CA GLU A 43 18.74 5.70 -13.27
C GLU A 43 19.12 4.43 -12.49
N ALA A 44 19.36 3.31 -13.19
CA ALA A 44 19.85 2.08 -12.56
C ALA A 44 21.26 2.28 -11.97
N GLY A 45 22.14 3.02 -12.66
CA GLY A 45 23.47 3.34 -12.17
C GLY A 45 23.48 4.23 -10.91
N ALA A 46 22.39 4.92 -10.61
CA ALA A 46 22.25 5.73 -9.40
C ALA A 46 21.78 4.92 -8.18
N VAL A 47 21.30 3.70 -8.36
CA VAL A 47 20.85 2.82 -7.26
C VAL A 47 22.05 2.14 -6.60
N TYR A 48 22.05 2.01 -5.26
CA TYR A 48 23.06 1.20 -4.57
C TYR A 48 23.04 -0.24 -5.05
N ASN A 49 24.21 -0.80 -5.34
CA ASN A 49 24.34 -2.16 -5.89
C ASN A 49 23.64 -3.24 -5.06
N ALA A 50 23.72 -3.13 -3.72
CA ALA A 50 23.09 -4.10 -2.82
C ALA A 50 21.56 -4.19 -3.03
N TYR A 51 20.92 -3.08 -3.35
CA TYR A 51 19.49 -3.05 -3.64
C TYR A 51 19.20 -3.41 -5.09
N LEU A 52 20.01 -2.93 -6.02
CA LEU A 52 19.83 -3.25 -7.44
C LEU A 52 19.96 -4.78 -7.69
N ASP A 53 20.89 -5.44 -7.01
CA ASP A 53 21.07 -6.89 -7.11
C ASP A 53 19.83 -7.68 -6.65
N SER A 54 19.01 -7.12 -5.76
CA SER A 54 17.72 -7.72 -5.35
C SER A 54 16.65 -7.70 -6.45
N PHE A 55 16.85 -6.90 -7.52
CA PHE A 55 15.94 -6.77 -8.67
C PHE A 55 16.58 -7.24 -9.98
N LYS A 56 17.74 -7.89 -9.89
CA LYS A 56 18.50 -8.38 -11.04
C LYS A 56 18.09 -9.78 -11.39
N ASN A 57 17.68 -10.00 -12.63
CA ASN A 57 17.41 -11.32 -13.16
C ASN A 57 18.72 -12.08 -13.43
N GLU A 58 18.66 -13.41 -13.61
CA GLU A 58 19.82 -14.26 -13.91
C GLU A 58 20.64 -13.78 -15.13
N ASP A 59 19.95 -13.29 -16.18
CA ASP A 59 20.58 -12.76 -17.38
C ASP A 59 21.22 -11.38 -17.21
N GLY A 60 21.20 -10.85 -15.98
CA GLY A 60 21.71 -9.54 -15.64
C GLY A 60 20.77 -8.38 -16.00
N SER A 61 19.60 -8.64 -16.57
CA SER A 61 18.60 -7.60 -16.81
C SER A 61 17.97 -7.12 -15.51
N VAL A 62 17.55 -5.84 -15.51
CA VAL A 62 16.82 -5.20 -14.40
C VAL A 62 15.60 -4.54 -14.99
N SER A 63 14.42 -5.02 -14.64
CA SER A 63 13.16 -4.43 -15.12
C SER A 63 12.49 -3.51 -14.11
N TRP A 64 12.83 -3.63 -12.84
CA TRP A 64 12.28 -2.86 -11.74
C TRP A 64 13.35 -2.04 -11.05
N LEU A 65 13.08 -0.75 -10.82
CA LEU A 65 13.94 0.12 -10.04
C LEU A 65 13.21 0.55 -8.76
N PRO A 66 13.88 0.49 -7.58
CA PRO A 66 13.30 0.99 -6.34
C PRO A 66 13.27 2.52 -6.37
N VAL A 67 12.18 3.11 -5.86
CA VAL A 67 12.04 4.56 -5.72
C VAL A 67 12.42 4.99 -4.31
N CYS A 68 11.96 4.28 -3.28
CA CYS A 68 12.30 4.54 -1.89
C CYS A 68 12.22 3.24 -1.07
N ALA A 69 12.74 3.30 0.16
CA ALA A 69 12.70 2.21 1.13
C ALA A 69 11.94 2.62 2.37
N ASP A 70 11.15 1.70 2.88
CA ASP A 70 10.62 1.76 4.23
C ASP A 70 11.57 1.05 5.20
N ALA A 71 11.75 1.60 6.40
CA ALA A 71 12.55 1.01 7.45
C ALA A 71 11.63 0.50 8.56
N HIS A 72 11.81 -0.75 8.98
CA HIS A 72 10.99 -1.41 9.99
C HIS A 72 11.81 -1.80 11.22
N GLY A 73 11.20 -1.63 12.38
CA GLY A 73 11.81 -1.88 13.69
C GLY A 73 10.79 -1.69 14.80
N PHE A 74 11.27 -1.27 15.97
CA PHE A 74 10.40 -0.93 17.09
C PHE A 74 10.21 0.58 17.17
N VAL A 75 8.98 1.03 17.17
CA VAL A 75 8.61 2.41 17.51
C VAL A 75 8.35 2.46 19.02
N VAL A 76 8.99 3.38 19.72
CA VAL A 76 8.90 3.50 21.17
C VAL A 76 8.44 4.88 21.60
N ASN A 77 7.62 4.97 22.63
CA ASN A 77 7.25 6.22 23.27
C ASN A 77 8.34 6.57 24.30
N ARG A 78 9.38 7.33 23.88
CA ARG A 78 10.53 7.71 24.72
C ARG A 78 10.10 8.47 25.96
N GLY A 79 9.09 9.31 25.84
CA GLY A 79 8.54 10.06 26.97
C GLY A 79 8.02 9.16 28.10
N LEU A 80 7.48 7.97 27.79
CA LEU A 80 7.11 6.98 28.81
C LEU A 80 8.34 6.37 29.47
N PHE A 81 9.39 6.03 28.72
CA PHE A 81 10.64 5.50 29.27
C PHE A 81 11.27 6.48 30.25
N GLU A 82 11.34 7.76 29.88
CA GLU A 82 11.86 8.82 30.77
C GLU A 82 10.98 9.01 32.00
N LYS A 83 9.66 9.09 31.83
CA LYS A 83 8.68 9.27 32.91
C LYS A 83 8.80 8.22 34.00
N TYR A 84 9.03 6.97 33.63
CA TYR A 84 9.09 5.85 34.57
C TYR A 84 10.51 5.43 34.91
N GLY A 85 11.53 6.10 34.36
CA GLY A 85 12.94 5.80 34.61
C GLY A 85 13.37 4.43 34.08
N ILE A 86 12.72 3.95 33.01
CA ILE A 86 13.03 2.68 32.36
C ILE A 86 14.03 2.98 31.23
N PRO A 87 15.19 2.29 31.15
CA PRO A 87 16.14 2.53 30.07
C PRO A 87 15.59 2.01 28.73
N LEU A 88 15.92 2.70 27.62
CA LEU A 88 15.62 2.22 26.27
C LEU A 88 16.29 0.86 26.01
N PRO A 89 15.60 -0.08 25.33
CA PRO A 89 16.17 -1.38 25.00
C PRO A 89 17.39 -1.27 24.08
N THR A 90 18.42 -2.05 24.38
CA THR A 90 19.64 -2.15 23.57
C THR A 90 19.89 -3.57 23.04
N ASP A 91 19.15 -4.54 23.56
CA ASP A 91 19.13 -5.94 23.17
C ASP A 91 17.77 -6.58 23.52
N TYR A 92 17.57 -7.84 23.12
CA TYR A 92 16.32 -8.56 23.38
C TYR A 92 16.02 -8.71 24.89
N ALA A 93 17.02 -8.94 25.73
CA ALA A 93 16.81 -9.13 27.17
C ALA A 93 16.33 -7.83 27.85
N SER A 94 16.92 -6.69 27.48
CA SER A 94 16.49 -5.37 27.95
C SER A 94 15.13 -4.98 27.40
N PHE A 95 14.77 -5.38 26.16
CA PHE A 95 13.44 -5.23 25.60
C PHE A 95 12.38 -5.94 26.45
N VAL A 96 12.58 -7.24 26.75
CA VAL A 96 11.67 -8.01 27.61
C VAL A 96 11.58 -7.41 29.01
N SER A 97 12.71 -6.94 29.55
CA SER A 97 12.76 -6.29 30.85
C SER A 97 11.95 -5.00 30.89
N ALA A 98 12.01 -4.20 29.80
CA ALA A 98 11.21 -2.99 29.66
C ALA A 98 9.70 -3.31 29.59
N CYS A 99 9.29 -4.32 28.80
CA CYS A 99 7.90 -4.76 28.75
C CYS A 99 7.35 -5.08 30.15
N ARG A 100 8.08 -5.91 30.91
CA ARG A 100 7.69 -6.28 32.27
C ARG A 100 7.71 -5.10 33.26
N ALA A 101 8.56 -4.12 33.03
CA ALA A 101 8.61 -2.91 33.86
C ALA A 101 7.37 -2.04 33.62
N PHE A 102 6.94 -1.86 32.36
CA PHE A 102 5.74 -1.11 32.03
C PHE A 102 4.46 -1.77 32.55
N GLU A 103 4.36 -3.09 32.47
CA GLU A 103 3.22 -3.85 32.99
C GLU A 103 2.97 -3.59 34.49
N LYS A 104 4.03 -3.41 35.30
CA LYS A 104 3.91 -3.04 36.71
C LYS A 104 3.27 -1.67 36.94
N HIS A 105 3.28 -0.81 35.90
CA HIS A 105 2.64 0.49 35.91
C HIS A 105 1.27 0.49 35.21
N GLY A 106 0.77 -0.68 34.80
CA GLY A 106 -0.49 -0.81 34.09
C GLY A 106 -0.42 -0.35 32.62
N ILE A 107 0.78 -0.27 32.07
CA ILE A 107 1.03 0.11 30.67
C ILE A 107 1.40 -1.15 29.89
N ARG A 108 0.79 -1.34 28.72
CA ARG A 108 1.16 -2.43 27.82
C ARG A 108 2.59 -2.19 27.30
N GLY A 109 3.49 -3.16 27.52
CA GLY A 109 4.89 -3.02 27.13
C GLY A 109 5.09 -3.06 25.63
N PHE A 110 4.41 -4.00 24.97
CA PHE A 110 4.48 -4.19 23.52
C PHE A 110 3.15 -4.67 22.95
N ASP A 111 2.80 -4.19 21.74
CA ASP A 111 1.70 -4.68 20.93
C ASP A 111 1.96 -4.39 19.43
N ALA A 112 1.07 -4.81 18.53
CA ALA A 112 1.13 -4.46 17.10
C ALA A 112 -0.25 -4.60 16.43
N ASP A 113 -0.37 -4.08 15.22
CA ASP A 113 -1.60 -4.07 14.42
C ASP A 113 -1.81 -5.40 13.67
N TYR A 114 -1.98 -6.48 14.42
CA TYR A 114 -2.07 -7.86 13.90
C TYR A 114 -3.30 -8.16 13.05
N THR A 115 -4.18 -7.21 12.79
CA THR A 115 -5.23 -7.35 11.76
C THR A 115 -4.66 -7.40 10.35
N TYR A 116 -3.42 -6.93 10.15
CA TYR A 116 -2.76 -6.88 8.85
C TYR A 116 -1.78 -8.06 8.63
N ASP A 117 -1.72 -8.51 7.39
CA ASP A 117 -0.83 -9.58 6.93
C ASP A 117 0.65 -9.17 6.99
N TYR A 118 0.95 -7.92 6.61
CA TYR A 118 2.31 -7.40 6.65
C TYR A 118 2.89 -7.40 8.07
N THR A 119 2.11 -7.06 9.10
CA THR A 119 2.59 -7.06 10.49
C THR A 119 2.94 -8.46 10.96
N CYS A 120 2.12 -9.46 10.61
CA CYS A 120 2.42 -10.86 10.93
C CYS A 120 3.73 -11.32 10.26
N MET A 121 3.90 -11.01 8.98
CA MET A 121 5.09 -11.37 8.22
C MET A 121 6.33 -10.62 8.74
N GLU A 122 6.21 -9.32 9.05
CA GLU A 122 7.29 -8.50 9.57
C GLU A 122 7.72 -8.93 10.97
N THR A 123 6.78 -9.34 11.81
CA THR A 123 7.07 -9.90 13.13
C THR A 123 7.92 -11.17 13.01
N LEU A 124 7.51 -12.12 12.16
CA LEU A 124 8.25 -13.38 11.95
C LEU A 124 9.66 -13.11 11.41
N GLN A 125 9.79 -12.29 10.37
CA GLN A 125 11.09 -12.03 9.74
C GLN A 125 11.96 -11.09 10.60
N GLY A 126 11.38 -10.06 11.22
CA GLY A 126 12.10 -9.10 12.04
C GLY A 126 12.75 -9.72 13.28
N LEU A 127 12.09 -10.69 13.90
CA LEU A 127 12.65 -11.46 15.03
C LEU A 127 13.73 -12.46 14.60
N SER A 128 13.86 -12.70 13.30
CA SER A 128 14.75 -13.73 12.73
C SER A 128 15.73 -13.16 11.71
N VAL A 129 15.99 -11.85 11.77
CA VAL A 129 16.87 -11.15 10.82
C VAL A 129 18.29 -11.72 10.78
N SER A 130 18.83 -12.17 11.93
CA SER A 130 20.16 -12.78 12.02
C SER A 130 20.22 -14.14 11.33
N GLU A 131 19.22 -15.00 11.56
CA GLU A 131 19.10 -16.30 10.92
C GLU A 131 18.92 -16.17 9.40
N LEU A 132 18.00 -15.30 9.00
CA LEU A 132 17.72 -15.02 7.59
C LEU A 132 18.86 -14.28 6.87
N SER A 133 19.76 -13.63 7.59
CA SER A 133 20.97 -12.99 7.07
C SER A 133 22.23 -13.86 7.20
N SER A 134 22.15 -15.05 7.77
CA SER A 134 23.23 -16.03 7.80
C SER A 134 23.60 -16.51 6.39
N ALA A 135 24.66 -17.27 6.25
CA ALA A 135 25.05 -17.85 4.94
C ALA A 135 23.95 -18.76 4.37
N GLU A 136 23.38 -19.61 5.22
CA GLU A 136 22.28 -20.51 4.88
C GLU A 136 21.01 -19.75 4.56
N GLY A 137 20.66 -18.75 5.38
CA GLY A 137 19.50 -17.89 5.15
C GLY A 137 19.57 -17.12 3.84
N ARG A 138 20.75 -16.58 3.49
CA ARG A 138 20.97 -15.93 2.19
C ARG A 138 20.84 -16.90 1.03
N LYS A 139 21.42 -18.11 1.16
CA LYS A 139 21.31 -19.16 0.15
C LYS A 139 19.85 -19.53 -0.12
N TRP A 140 19.10 -19.76 0.94
CA TRP A 140 17.66 -20.05 0.82
C TRP A 140 16.88 -18.90 0.18
N ARG A 141 17.10 -17.66 0.63
CA ARG A 141 16.43 -16.48 0.05
C ARG A 141 16.73 -16.30 -1.43
N THR A 142 17.98 -16.56 -1.85
CA THR A 142 18.36 -16.52 -3.27
C THR A 142 17.58 -17.57 -4.06
N ALA A 143 17.51 -18.80 -3.57
CA ALA A 143 16.75 -19.86 -4.23
C ALA A 143 15.24 -19.55 -4.28
N TYR A 144 14.69 -19.04 -3.19
CA TYR A 144 13.27 -18.67 -3.10
C TYR A 144 12.89 -17.52 -4.05
N SER A 145 13.78 -16.54 -4.21
CA SER A 145 13.54 -15.36 -5.06
C SER A 145 13.97 -15.57 -6.53
N ASP A 146 14.55 -16.69 -6.86
CA ASP A 146 15.06 -16.95 -8.21
C ASP A 146 13.90 -17.14 -9.20
N PRO A 147 13.72 -16.23 -10.17
CA PRO A 147 12.65 -16.34 -11.16
C PRO A 147 12.83 -17.51 -12.14
N ALA A 148 14.02 -18.12 -12.19
CA ALA A 148 14.26 -19.31 -13.00
C ALA A 148 13.79 -20.60 -12.33
N ASN A 149 13.52 -20.58 -11.02
CA ASN A 149 12.95 -21.73 -10.33
C ASN A 149 11.49 -21.92 -10.75
N THR A 150 11.24 -23.01 -11.46
CA THR A 150 9.87 -23.41 -11.86
C THR A 150 9.18 -24.27 -10.79
N GLU A 151 9.93 -24.75 -9.81
CA GLU A 151 9.42 -25.56 -8.69
C GLU A 151 9.29 -24.66 -7.45
N LYS A 152 8.25 -24.89 -6.65
CA LYS A 152 8.06 -24.17 -5.38
C LYS A 152 9.19 -24.51 -4.42
N VAL A 153 9.80 -23.49 -3.84
CA VAL A 153 10.87 -23.62 -2.85
C VAL A 153 10.25 -23.56 -1.45
N GLY A 154 10.33 -24.69 -0.75
CA GLY A 154 9.89 -24.77 0.65
C GLY A 154 10.81 -24.01 1.62
N LEU A 155 10.41 -23.94 2.88
CA LEU A 155 11.22 -23.40 3.95
C LEU A 155 12.47 -24.25 4.20
N ASP A 156 13.61 -23.61 4.47
CA ASP A 156 14.86 -24.30 4.78
C ASP A 156 14.86 -24.87 6.21
N ASP A 157 15.19 -26.15 6.34
CA ASP A 157 15.15 -26.88 7.63
C ASP A 157 16.21 -26.39 8.65
N THR A 158 17.20 -25.62 8.22
CA THR A 158 18.29 -25.14 9.10
C THR A 158 18.04 -23.74 9.64
N VAL A 159 17.19 -22.95 8.98
CA VAL A 159 16.96 -21.54 9.31
C VAL A 159 15.58 -21.32 9.92
N TRP A 160 14.55 -21.84 9.28
CA TRP A 160 13.16 -21.49 9.62
C TRP A 160 12.65 -22.11 10.93
N PRO A 161 13.06 -23.32 11.36
CA PRO A 161 12.68 -23.80 12.71
C PRO A 161 13.09 -22.81 13.80
N ALA A 162 14.33 -22.27 13.74
CA ALA A 162 14.80 -21.28 14.70
C ALA A 162 14.00 -19.96 14.62
N ALA A 163 13.54 -19.57 13.42
CA ALA A 163 12.70 -18.38 13.24
C ALA A 163 11.35 -18.54 13.96
N PHE A 164 10.70 -19.68 13.85
CA PHE A 164 9.45 -19.94 14.57
C PHE A 164 9.65 -20.09 16.09
N GLU A 165 10.77 -20.67 16.53
CA GLU A 165 11.13 -20.69 17.95
C GLU A 165 11.35 -19.29 18.53
N ASN A 166 11.98 -18.37 17.75
CA ASN A 166 12.14 -16.96 18.13
C ASN A 166 10.76 -16.29 18.30
N LEU A 167 9.84 -16.52 17.37
CA LEU A 167 8.48 -15.99 17.44
C LEU A 167 7.71 -16.55 18.67
N GLU A 168 7.75 -17.86 18.91
CA GLU A 168 7.11 -18.48 20.06
C GLU A 168 7.63 -17.89 21.38
N ARG A 169 8.94 -17.74 21.49
CA ARG A 169 9.58 -17.09 22.64
C ARG A 169 9.10 -15.64 22.80
N PHE A 170 9.05 -14.88 21.70
CA PHE A 170 8.60 -13.49 21.72
C PHE A 170 7.14 -13.36 22.18
N ILE A 171 6.23 -14.18 21.66
CA ILE A 171 4.82 -14.23 22.07
C ILE A 171 4.71 -14.46 23.58
N ARG A 172 5.43 -15.45 24.09
CA ARG A 172 5.46 -15.76 25.53
C ARG A 172 6.03 -14.61 26.36
N ASP A 173 7.14 -13.99 25.92
CA ASP A 173 7.86 -12.98 26.69
C ASP A 173 7.16 -11.62 26.69
N THR A 174 6.35 -11.32 25.67
CA THR A 174 5.53 -10.09 25.54
C THR A 174 4.08 -10.29 26.01
N GLY A 175 3.65 -11.53 26.23
CA GLY A 175 2.29 -11.85 26.64
C GLY A 175 1.24 -11.60 25.56
N LEU A 176 1.63 -11.62 24.29
CA LEU A 176 0.70 -11.56 23.15
C LEU A 176 -0.29 -12.74 23.20
N ASN A 177 -1.53 -12.48 22.83
CA ASN A 177 -2.60 -13.47 22.89
C ASN A 177 -3.73 -13.15 21.88
N ALA A 178 -4.75 -13.98 21.81
CA ALA A 178 -5.84 -13.87 20.84
C ALA A 178 -6.57 -12.50 20.84
N ALA A 179 -6.60 -11.77 21.97
CA ALA A 179 -7.26 -10.48 22.03
C ALA A 179 -6.47 -9.40 21.22
N ASP A 180 -5.16 -9.54 21.09
CA ASP A 180 -4.30 -8.60 20.36
C ASP A 180 -4.48 -8.73 18.83
N LEU A 181 -5.05 -9.85 18.34
CA LEU A 181 -5.30 -10.10 16.92
C LEU A 181 -6.37 -9.19 16.29
N THR A 182 -7.14 -8.49 17.11
CA THR A 182 -8.21 -7.58 16.65
C THR A 182 -7.74 -6.14 16.48
N LEU A 183 -6.52 -5.83 16.93
CA LEU A 183 -5.98 -4.47 16.89
C LEU A 183 -5.58 -4.08 15.47
N ASN A 184 -6.04 -2.92 15.04
CA ASN A 184 -5.62 -2.27 13.81
C ASN A 184 -4.63 -1.14 14.09
N TYR A 185 -4.12 -0.51 13.04
CA TYR A 185 -3.13 0.56 13.14
C TYR A 185 -3.63 1.76 13.94
N ASP A 186 -4.90 2.15 13.78
CA ASP A 186 -5.46 3.29 14.52
C ASP A 186 -5.58 2.97 16.02
N ASP A 187 -5.95 1.73 16.39
CA ASP A 187 -5.97 1.29 17.80
C ASP A 187 -4.57 1.39 18.44
N ILE A 188 -3.53 0.97 17.72
CA ILE A 188 -2.13 1.08 18.17
C ILE A 188 -1.73 2.55 18.35
N MET A 189 -2.04 3.40 17.38
CA MET A 189 -1.73 4.83 17.45
C MET A 189 -2.47 5.52 18.59
N ASP A 190 -3.74 5.17 18.85
CA ASP A 190 -4.52 5.72 19.96
C ASP A 190 -3.93 5.31 21.31
N ARG A 191 -3.53 4.06 21.48
CA ARG A 191 -2.84 3.59 22.69
C ARG A 191 -1.49 4.29 22.91
N MET A 192 -0.71 4.52 21.83
CA MET A 192 0.55 5.27 21.90
C MET A 192 0.29 6.73 22.34
N ARG A 193 -0.71 7.39 21.77
CA ARG A 193 -1.13 8.77 22.14
C ARG A 193 -1.62 8.84 23.60
N GLY A 194 -2.40 7.86 24.02
CA GLY A 194 -2.91 7.76 25.38
C GLY A 194 -1.87 7.43 26.43
N GLY A 195 -0.66 7.02 26.02
CA GLY A 195 0.38 6.55 26.93
C GLY A 195 0.05 5.18 27.56
N GLU A 196 -0.78 4.38 26.89
CA GLU A 196 -1.22 3.05 27.30
C GLU A 196 -0.34 1.94 26.72
N LEU A 197 0.46 2.26 25.69
CA LEU A 197 1.39 1.37 25.00
C LEU A 197 2.78 1.99 24.93
N ALA A 198 3.80 1.21 25.30
CA ALA A 198 5.17 1.70 25.32
C ALA A 198 5.91 1.51 24.01
N MET A 199 5.69 0.37 23.32
CA MET A 199 6.40 -0.02 22.08
C MET A 199 5.48 -0.79 21.15
N TYR A 200 5.70 -0.64 19.83
CA TYR A 200 5.04 -1.47 18.82
C TYR A 200 5.98 -1.76 17.64
N PHE A 201 5.69 -2.81 16.83
CA PHE A 201 6.32 -2.96 15.53
C PHE A 201 5.75 -1.93 14.57
N GLY A 202 6.65 -1.21 13.91
CA GLY A 202 6.25 -0.20 12.96
C GLY A 202 7.38 0.23 12.06
N SER A 203 7.09 1.22 11.24
CA SER A 203 8.04 1.79 10.29
C SER A 203 8.52 3.17 10.72
N SER A 204 9.54 3.67 10.03
CA SER A 204 10.02 5.05 10.17
C SER A 204 8.91 6.08 9.94
N MET A 205 7.94 5.79 9.06
CA MET A 205 6.76 6.65 8.87
C MET A 205 5.87 6.71 10.12
N GLY A 206 5.78 5.62 10.86
CA GLY A 206 4.99 5.57 12.10
C GLY A 206 5.60 6.43 13.21
N VAL A 207 6.91 6.41 13.35
CA VAL A 207 7.59 7.26 14.34
C VAL A 207 7.49 8.74 13.96
N LYS A 208 7.62 9.07 12.67
CA LYS A 208 7.38 10.43 12.19
C LYS A 208 5.98 10.92 12.53
N ARG A 209 4.96 10.10 12.29
CA ARG A 209 3.57 10.46 12.61
C ARG A 209 3.39 10.83 14.09
N LEU A 210 3.96 10.02 15.00
CA LEU A 210 3.92 10.33 16.44
C LEU A 210 4.67 11.61 16.77
N ALA A 211 5.86 11.82 16.18
CA ALA A 211 6.65 13.03 16.40
C ALA A 211 5.94 14.30 15.89
N ASP A 212 5.27 14.23 14.73
CA ASP A 212 4.47 15.33 14.17
C ASP A 212 3.27 15.68 15.09
N GLU A 213 2.76 14.71 15.85
CA GLU A 213 1.70 14.90 16.85
C GLU A 213 2.24 15.34 18.23
N GLY A 214 3.54 15.58 18.34
CA GLY A 214 4.20 16.07 19.56
C GLY A 214 4.49 15.00 20.60
N ILE A 215 4.45 13.72 20.22
CA ILE A 215 4.83 12.61 21.07
C ILE A 215 6.33 12.38 20.94
N ASP A 216 7.04 12.36 22.07
CA ASP A 216 8.47 12.04 22.08
C ASP A 216 8.66 10.54 21.78
N ALA A 217 8.87 10.24 20.52
CA ALA A 217 9.05 8.89 20.00
C ALA A 217 10.46 8.66 19.49
N ALA A 218 10.92 7.41 19.52
CA ALA A 218 12.17 6.97 18.92
C ALA A 218 11.96 5.68 18.12
N PHE A 219 12.89 5.40 17.22
CA PHE A 219 12.88 4.22 16.37
C PHE A 219 14.08 3.33 16.68
N LEU A 220 13.83 2.10 17.12
CA LEU A 220 14.86 1.14 17.49
C LEU A 220 14.94 0.01 16.46
N PRO A 221 16.15 -0.53 16.21
CA PRO A 221 16.36 -1.67 15.33
C PRO A 221 15.84 -2.97 15.95
N PHE A 222 15.71 -4.02 15.15
CA PHE A 222 15.53 -5.38 15.62
C PHE A 222 16.80 -5.87 16.32
N PHE A 223 16.63 -6.72 17.32
CA PHE A 223 17.69 -7.34 18.08
C PHE A 223 17.91 -8.78 17.58
N GLY A 224 18.97 -9.00 16.82
CA GLY A 224 19.31 -10.32 16.31
C GLY A 224 19.81 -11.26 17.40
N GLN A 225 19.65 -12.58 17.17
CA GLN A 225 20.18 -13.60 18.08
C GLN A 225 21.71 -13.69 18.04
N ASP A 226 22.33 -13.14 17.02
CA ASP A 226 23.77 -12.95 16.89
C ASP A 226 24.33 -11.82 17.77
N GLY A 227 23.49 -11.13 18.54
CA GLY A 227 23.82 -9.98 19.35
C GLY A 227 24.02 -8.69 18.56
N GLN A 228 23.77 -8.70 17.24
CA GLN A 228 23.82 -7.52 16.39
C GLN A 228 22.45 -6.83 16.34
N LYS A 229 22.48 -5.57 15.95
CA LYS A 229 21.28 -4.78 15.66
C LYS A 229 21.03 -4.79 14.16
N TRP A 230 19.78 -4.97 13.76
CA TRP A 230 19.38 -5.08 12.36
C TRP A 230 18.23 -4.14 12.05
N LEU A 231 18.26 -3.51 10.89
CA LEU A 231 17.14 -2.77 10.35
C LEU A 231 16.51 -3.60 9.23
N MET A 232 15.24 -3.93 9.37
CA MET A 232 14.52 -4.52 8.26
C MET A 232 14.11 -3.40 7.31
N THR A 233 14.30 -3.60 6.02
CA THR A 233 13.94 -2.64 4.98
C THR A 233 13.19 -3.33 3.86
N THR A 234 12.33 -2.58 3.21
CA THR A 234 11.62 -3.07 2.04
C THR A 234 11.57 -1.97 1.00
N PRO A 235 11.69 -2.33 -0.28
CA PRO A 235 11.29 -1.42 -1.34
C PRO A 235 9.84 -1.02 -1.14
N TYR A 236 9.59 0.25 -0.87
CA TYR A 236 8.23 0.74 -0.67
C TYR A 236 7.51 0.90 -2.00
N PHE A 237 8.22 1.42 -3.00
CA PHE A 237 7.79 1.53 -4.38
C PHE A 237 8.87 1.03 -5.33
N GLN A 238 8.47 0.22 -6.30
CA GLN A 238 9.27 -0.10 -7.48
C GLN A 238 8.55 0.41 -8.71
N VAL A 239 9.31 0.84 -9.69
CA VAL A 239 8.82 1.32 -10.98
C VAL A 239 9.41 0.50 -12.11
N ALA A 240 8.59 0.15 -13.08
CA ALA A 240 9.00 -0.48 -14.33
C ALA A 240 8.35 0.19 -15.54
N LEU A 241 8.95 0.00 -16.70
CA LEU A 241 8.46 0.52 -17.97
C LEU A 241 8.06 -0.63 -18.90
N SER A 242 6.93 -0.47 -19.58
CA SER A 242 6.46 -1.45 -20.57
C SER A 242 7.39 -1.50 -21.78
N ARG A 243 7.68 -2.71 -22.27
CA ARG A 243 8.44 -2.93 -23.51
C ARG A 243 7.74 -2.34 -24.75
N ASN A 244 6.43 -2.13 -24.71
CA ASN A 244 5.69 -1.48 -25.79
C ASN A 244 6.26 -0.09 -26.13
N LEU A 245 6.91 0.57 -25.18
CA LEU A 245 7.59 1.86 -25.36
C LEU A 245 8.79 1.77 -26.33
N GLU A 246 9.38 0.59 -26.55
CA GLU A 246 10.48 0.43 -27.49
C GLU A 246 10.06 0.68 -28.94
N GLN A 247 8.76 0.58 -29.23
CA GLN A 247 8.16 0.81 -30.55
C GLN A 247 7.75 2.28 -30.79
N ASP A 248 7.74 3.11 -29.73
CA ASP A 248 7.38 4.55 -29.80
C ASP A 248 8.43 5.39 -29.07
N SER A 249 9.36 5.92 -29.82
CA SER A 249 10.48 6.72 -29.28
C SER A 249 10.02 7.98 -28.53
N THR A 250 8.91 8.58 -28.92
CA THR A 250 8.36 9.79 -28.27
C THR A 250 7.75 9.44 -26.91
N ARG A 251 6.93 8.40 -26.85
CA ARG A 251 6.35 7.90 -25.58
C ARG A 251 7.46 7.39 -24.66
N ARG A 252 8.41 6.63 -25.20
CA ARG A 252 9.58 6.16 -24.45
C ARG A 252 10.37 7.31 -23.81
N ALA A 253 10.67 8.37 -24.59
CA ALA A 253 11.39 9.52 -24.06
C ALA A 253 10.64 10.20 -22.90
N LYS A 254 9.31 10.33 -23.00
CA LYS A 254 8.46 10.87 -21.91
C LYS A 254 8.46 9.96 -20.69
N ALA A 255 8.31 8.64 -20.84
CA ALA A 255 8.35 7.69 -19.76
C ALA A 255 9.70 7.70 -19.02
N MET A 256 10.82 7.72 -19.78
CA MET A 256 12.16 7.86 -19.21
C MET A 256 12.33 9.20 -18.48
N GLN A 257 11.73 10.27 -18.95
CA GLN A 257 11.75 11.57 -18.27
C GLN A 257 11.01 11.53 -16.94
N VAL A 258 9.86 10.84 -16.87
CA VAL A 258 9.15 10.60 -15.60
C VAL A 258 10.01 9.80 -14.63
N LEU A 259 10.62 8.70 -15.10
CA LEU A 259 11.52 7.87 -14.29
C LEU A 259 12.71 8.70 -13.76
N HIS A 260 13.33 9.51 -14.63
CA HIS A 260 14.42 10.40 -14.25
C HIS A 260 14.00 11.40 -13.15
N VAL A 261 12.81 12.00 -13.27
CA VAL A 261 12.30 12.93 -12.25
C VAL A 261 12.05 12.19 -10.93
N MET A 262 11.44 11.00 -10.96
CA MET A 262 11.17 10.22 -9.75
C MET A 262 12.45 9.83 -8.98
N LEU A 263 13.53 9.54 -9.69
CA LEU A 263 14.82 9.12 -9.13
C LEU A 263 15.84 10.26 -9.00
N SER A 264 15.46 11.49 -9.34
CA SER A 264 16.33 12.67 -9.19
C SER A 264 16.62 12.98 -7.72
N GLU A 265 17.74 13.63 -7.45
CA GLU A 265 18.12 14.06 -6.10
C GLU A 265 17.03 14.93 -5.44
N ASP A 266 16.44 15.87 -6.19
CA ASP A 266 15.38 16.75 -5.68
C ASP A 266 14.11 15.95 -5.30
N ALA A 267 13.64 15.06 -6.17
CA ALA A 267 12.47 14.22 -5.88
C ALA A 267 12.75 13.26 -4.71
N GLN A 268 13.93 12.66 -4.66
CA GLN A 268 14.33 11.76 -3.57
C GLN A 268 14.40 12.52 -2.23
N ASN A 269 14.95 13.72 -2.19
CA ASN A 269 14.93 14.54 -0.98
C ASN A 269 13.51 14.84 -0.51
N ARG A 270 12.58 15.15 -1.41
CA ARG A 270 11.18 15.43 -1.06
C ARG A 270 10.42 14.17 -0.65
N ILE A 271 10.50 13.10 -1.44
CA ILE A 271 9.77 11.86 -1.17
C ILE A 271 10.27 11.21 0.11
N VAL A 272 11.59 11.16 0.28
CA VAL A 272 12.25 10.42 1.34
C VAL A 272 12.27 11.21 2.64
N TYR A 273 12.73 12.45 2.62
CA TYR A 273 13.03 13.19 3.84
C TYR A 273 11.97 14.21 4.26
N GLU A 274 11.35 14.91 3.30
CA GLU A 274 10.35 15.93 3.66
C GLU A 274 8.96 15.32 3.87
N GLY A 275 8.66 14.22 3.15
CA GLY A 275 7.33 13.63 3.16
C GLY A 275 7.12 12.57 4.23
N GLN A 276 7.99 11.57 4.31
CA GLN A 276 7.66 10.30 4.97
C GLN A 276 8.77 9.73 5.89
N ASP A 277 9.95 10.35 5.99
CA ASP A 277 11.13 9.77 6.66
C ASP A 277 11.48 8.35 6.19
N LEU A 278 11.54 8.20 4.89
CA LEU A 278 11.94 6.97 4.22
C LEU A 278 13.46 6.95 4.00
N LEU A 279 13.97 5.83 3.51
CA LEU A 279 15.36 5.71 3.07
C LEU A 279 15.44 5.87 1.56
N SER A 280 16.48 6.56 1.07
CA SER A 280 16.77 6.60 -0.37
C SER A 280 17.59 5.38 -0.79
N TYR A 281 17.26 4.81 -1.93
CA TYR A 281 18.11 3.84 -2.62
C TYR A 281 19.15 4.49 -3.55
N SER A 282 19.13 5.81 -3.68
CA SER A 282 20.01 6.54 -4.59
C SER A 282 21.36 6.84 -3.96
N GLN A 283 22.44 6.53 -4.68
CA GLN A 283 23.81 6.91 -4.32
C GLN A 283 24.03 8.44 -4.38
N ASN A 284 23.16 9.17 -5.07
CA ASN A 284 23.25 10.61 -5.26
C ASN A 284 22.61 11.40 -4.11
N VAL A 285 21.97 10.73 -3.16
CA VAL A 285 21.27 11.35 -2.04
C VAL A 285 22.00 11.01 -0.74
N SER A 286 22.44 12.04 -0.01
CA SER A 286 23.10 11.86 1.26
C SER A 286 22.11 11.35 2.32
N LEU A 287 22.52 10.37 3.11
CA LEU A 287 21.75 9.89 4.25
C LEU A 287 21.50 11.05 5.22
N ARG A 288 20.23 11.34 5.46
CA ARG A 288 19.78 12.29 6.48
C ARG A 288 18.87 11.52 7.44
N LEU A 289 19.22 11.52 8.70
CA LEU A 289 18.37 10.96 9.75
C LEU A 289 17.90 12.08 10.66
N THR A 290 16.64 12.04 11.01
CA THR A 290 16.05 12.93 12.02
C THR A 290 16.41 12.45 13.42
N ASP A 291 16.21 13.29 14.43
CA ASP A 291 16.61 12.99 15.82
C ASP A 291 15.96 11.71 16.34
N TYR A 292 14.76 11.37 15.91
CA TYR A 292 14.07 10.14 16.32
C TYR A 292 14.53 8.88 15.56
N LEU A 293 15.36 9.02 14.52
CA LEU A 293 16.01 7.92 13.79
C LEU A 293 17.50 7.76 14.13
N GLU A 294 18.06 8.58 15.03
CA GLU A 294 19.50 8.54 15.36
C GLU A 294 19.93 7.19 15.94
N ASP A 295 19.07 6.49 16.68
CA ASP A 295 19.39 5.18 17.26
C ASP A 295 19.66 4.09 16.22
N VAL A 296 19.18 4.26 14.98
CA VAL A 296 19.41 3.34 13.86
C VAL A 296 20.57 3.77 12.95
N ARG A 297 21.12 4.97 13.11
CA ARG A 297 22.25 5.45 12.30
C ARG A 297 23.42 4.45 12.24
N PRO A 298 23.93 3.90 13.37
CA PRO A 298 25.03 2.94 13.32
C PRO A 298 24.69 1.68 12.52
N VAL A 299 23.42 1.28 12.54
CA VAL A 299 22.95 0.08 11.84
C VAL A 299 22.96 0.31 10.33
N VAL A 300 22.49 1.49 9.89
CA VAL A 300 22.51 1.90 8.47
C VAL A 300 23.95 2.07 7.98
N GLU A 301 24.81 2.75 8.74
CA GLU A 301 26.21 2.99 8.39
C GLU A 301 27.05 1.70 8.31
N GLN A 302 26.72 0.69 9.12
CA GLN A 302 27.33 -0.65 9.10
C GLN A 302 26.71 -1.56 8.04
N ASN A 303 25.69 -1.10 7.33
CA ASN A 303 24.92 -1.89 6.34
C ASN A 303 24.33 -3.20 6.93
N HIS A 304 23.94 -3.16 8.22
CA HIS A 304 23.20 -4.24 8.88
C HIS A 304 21.71 -4.13 8.53
N MET A 305 21.43 -4.16 7.22
CA MET A 305 20.08 -4.06 6.69
C MET A 305 19.65 -5.38 6.07
N TYR A 306 18.46 -5.80 6.43
CA TYR A 306 17.80 -6.97 5.92
C TYR A 306 16.66 -6.56 4.98
N ILE A 307 16.74 -6.93 3.70
CA ILE A 307 15.63 -6.73 2.77
C ILE A 307 14.65 -7.87 2.98
N ARG A 308 13.43 -7.55 3.43
CA ARG A 308 12.42 -8.54 3.74
C ARG A 308 11.94 -9.28 2.47
N ILE A 309 11.54 -10.53 2.66
CA ILE A 309 10.81 -11.28 1.65
C ILE A 309 9.39 -10.69 1.60
N ALA A 310 8.93 -10.35 0.40
CA ALA A 310 7.64 -9.70 0.18
C ALA A 310 6.95 -10.35 -1.02
N SER A 311 6.52 -11.60 -0.87
CA SER A 311 5.67 -12.29 -1.85
C SER A 311 4.23 -12.39 -1.33
N ASN A 312 3.25 -12.47 -2.24
CA ASN A 312 1.84 -12.61 -1.88
C ASN A 312 1.59 -13.83 -0.98
N ASP A 313 2.23 -14.95 -1.29
CA ASP A 313 2.10 -16.18 -0.50
C ASP A 313 2.65 -15.98 0.92
N PHE A 314 3.82 -15.35 1.07
CA PHE A 314 4.38 -15.07 2.38
C PHE A 314 3.48 -14.16 3.23
N PHE A 315 2.80 -13.19 2.64
CA PHE A 315 1.86 -12.33 3.35
C PHE A 315 0.67 -13.13 3.89
N SER A 316 0.00 -13.87 3.02
CA SER A 316 -1.22 -14.62 3.38
C SER A 316 -0.94 -15.76 4.36
N ILE A 317 0.12 -16.55 4.12
CA ILE A 317 0.51 -17.66 4.98
C ILE A 317 0.99 -17.14 6.35
N SER A 318 1.78 -16.05 6.38
CA SER A 318 2.18 -15.41 7.64
C SER A 318 0.98 -14.97 8.46
N LYS A 319 -0.03 -14.39 7.81
CA LYS A 319 -1.27 -13.97 8.51
C LYS A 319 -1.95 -15.15 9.19
N ASP A 320 -2.14 -16.25 8.48
CA ASP A 320 -2.76 -17.45 9.07
C ASP A 320 -1.90 -18.03 10.20
N VAL A 321 -0.65 -18.35 9.91
CA VAL A 321 0.20 -19.13 10.82
C VAL A 321 0.61 -18.32 12.06
N VAL A 322 1.03 -17.05 11.89
CA VAL A 322 1.42 -16.20 13.02
C VAL A 322 0.24 -15.88 13.91
N SER A 323 -0.95 -15.63 13.33
CA SER A 323 -2.17 -15.42 14.13
C SER A 323 -2.50 -16.65 14.99
N ARG A 324 -2.37 -17.86 14.46
CA ARG A 324 -2.59 -19.10 15.21
C ARG A 324 -1.55 -19.33 16.31
N MET A 325 -0.29 -18.93 16.09
CA MET A 325 0.71 -18.94 17.15
C MET A 325 0.36 -17.98 18.28
N ILE A 326 -0.05 -16.75 17.95
CA ILE A 326 -0.48 -15.74 18.93
C ILE A 326 -1.74 -16.20 19.69
N ALA A 327 -2.67 -16.89 19.01
CA ALA A 327 -3.84 -17.49 19.63
C ALA A 327 -3.52 -18.71 20.50
N GLY A 328 -2.28 -19.22 20.49
CA GLY A 328 -1.87 -20.42 21.21
C GLY A 328 -2.34 -21.73 20.58
N GLU A 329 -2.75 -21.71 19.32
CA GLU A 329 -3.20 -22.90 18.58
C GLU A 329 -2.04 -23.71 18.00
N TYR A 330 -0.91 -23.04 17.67
CA TYR A 330 0.29 -23.67 17.11
C TYR A 330 1.50 -23.45 18.01
N THR A 331 2.29 -24.53 18.19
CA THR A 331 3.68 -24.45 18.64
C THR A 331 4.58 -24.02 17.50
N ALA A 332 5.84 -23.67 17.78
CA ALA A 332 6.85 -23.32 16.75
C ALA A 332 6.97 -24.40 15.67
N GLU A 333 7.05 -25.68 16.08
CA GLU A 333 7.15 -26.81 15.14
C GLU A 333 5.90 -26.94 14.28
N GLN A 334 4.70 -26.87 14.88
CA GLN A 334 3.43 -26.94 14.12
C GLN A 334 3.29 -25.77 13.14
N ALA A 335 3.71 -24.59 13.53
CA ALA A 335 3.71 -23.39 12.69
C ALA A 335 4.65 -23.53 11.50
N TYR A 336 5.88 -23.99 11.73
CA TYR A 336 6.84 -24.28 10.66
C TYR A 336 6.27 -25.28 9.65
N GLN A 337 5.72 -26.40 10.12
CA GLN A 337 5.14 -27.45 9.25
C GLN A 337 3.94 -26.91 8.47
N ALA A 338 3.05 -26.16 9.13
CA ALA A 338 1.86 -25.58 8.50
C ALA A 338 2.23 -24.55 7.44
N PHE A 339 3.21 -23.69 7.73
CA PHE A 339 3.71 -22.68 6.79
C PHE A 339 4.33 -23.34 5.56
N ASN A 340 5.21 -24.31 5.78
CA ASN A 340 5.88 -25.02 4.70
C ASN A 340 4.88 -25.80 3.81
N ALA A 341 3.90 -26.44 4.41
CA ALA A 341 2.86 -27.14 3.67
C ALA A 341 2.01 -26.19 2.80
N GLN A 342 1.65 -25.02 3.32
CA GLN A 342 0.89 -24.02 2.57
C GLN A 342 1.75 -23.40 1.44
N LEU A 343 3.05 -23.16 1.69
CA LEU A 343 3.97 -22.62 0.69
C LEU A 343 4.19 -23.55 -0.50
N LEU A 344 4.17 -24.87 -0.24
CA LEU A 344 4.34 -25.91 -1.25
C LEU A 344 3.03 -26.36 -1.90
N ALA A 345 1.87 -25.95 -1.37
CA ALA A 345 0.57 -26.31 -1.95
C ALA A 345 0.44 -25.74 -3.37
N ASP A 346 -0.14 -26.54 -4.26
CA ASP A 346 -0.45 -26.06 -5.60
C ASP A 346 -1.50 -24.95 -5.57
N ASP A 347 -1.33 -23.94 -6.38
CA ASP A 347 -2.35 -22.92 -6.61
C ASP A 347 -3.52 -23.57 -7.34
N THR A 348 -4.51 -23.99 -6.57
CA THR A 348 -5.76 -24.55 -7.12
C THR A 348 -6.73 -23.44 -7.53
N ASP A 349 -6.21 -22.30 -7.95
CA ASP A 349 -7.05 -21.18 -8.36
C ASP A 349 -7.71 -21.47 -9.71
N THR A 350 -8.75 -22.31 -9.69
CA THR A 350 -9.76 -22.35 -10.73
C THR A 350 -10.67 -21.16 -10.52
N ALA A 351 -10.15 -19.98 -10.78
CA ALA A 351 -10.86 -18.75 -10.53
C ALA A 351 -12.06 -18.66 -11.49
N GLU A 352 -13.27 -18.77 -10.94
CA GLU A 352 -14.51 -18.63 -11.67
C GLU A 352 -14.61 -17.21 -12.24
N THR A 353 -15.06 -17.09 -13.49
CA THR A 353 -15.39 -15.79 -14.09
C THR A 353 -16.61 -15.22 -13.40
N VAL A 354 -16.45 -14.04 -12.79
CA VAL A 354 -17.55 -13.33 -12.10
C VAL A 354 -18.06 -12.11 -12.87
N LEU A 355 -17.26 -11.57 -13.79
CA LEU A 355 -17.63 -10.41 -14.61
C LEU A 355 -17.04 -10.58 -16.01
N THR A 356 -17.85 -10.32 -17.05
CA THR A 356 -17.40 -10.28 -18.43
C THR A 356 -17.64 -8.89 -19.00
N SER A 357 -16.66 -8.34 -19.69
CA SER A 357 -16.81 -7.13 -20.51
C SER A 357 -16.54 -7.46 -21.97
N ASP A 358 -17.56 -7.30 -22.82
CA ASP A 358 -17.44 -7.51 -24.27
C ASP A 358 -16.67 -6.37 -24.97
N LYS A 359 -16.50 -5.23 -24.29
CA LYS A 359 -15.86 -4.01 -24.82
C LYS A 359 -14.72 -3.56 -23.91
N GLY A 360 -13.66 -3.04 -24.55
CA GLY A 360 -12.61 -2.32 -23.84
C GLY A 360 -12.93 -0.84 -23.73
N TYR A 361 -12.63 -0.24 -22.57
CA TYR A 361 -12.77 1.19 -22.32
C TYR A 361 -11.44 1.77 -21.84
N SER A 362 -10.94 2.76 -22.57
CA SER A 362 -9.64 3.38 -22.28
C SER A 362 -9.69 4.24 -21.02
N ASN A 363 -8.61 4.23 -20.25
CA ASN A 363 -8.39 5.16 -19.15
C ASN A 363 -7.68 6.46 -19.57
N VAL A 364 -7.54 6.72 -20.87
CA VAL A 364 -7.02 7.98 -21.38
C VAL A 364 -8.04 9.08 -21.12
N PHE A 365 -7.60 10.18 -20.50
CA PHE A 365 -8.45 11.35 -20.29
C PHE A 365 -8.55 12.18 -21.56
N HIS A 366 -9.78 12.55 -21.91
CA HIS A 366 -10.12 13.46 -23.00
C HIS A 366 -10.74 14.73 -22.42
N ALA A 367 -10.30 15.90 -22.90
CA ALA A 367 -10.81 17.20 -22.45
C ALA A 367 -12.32 17.36 -22.67
N ASP A 368 -12.85 16.68 -23.68
CA ASP A 368 -14.28 16.58 -23.96
C ASP A 368 -14.72 15.12 -23.82
N GLY A 369 -15.45 14.80 -22.77
CA GLY A 369 -15.95 13.47 -22.45
C GLY A 369 -15.39 12.85 -21.18
N GLY A 370 -14.13 13.10 -20.85
CA GLY A 370 -13.44 12.55 -19.68
C GLY A 370 -12.73 11.22 -19.96
N ASN A 371 -12.79 10.29 -19.02
CA ASN A 371 -12.12 8.99 -19.05
C ASN A 371 -13.20 7.90 -19.19
N ALA A 372 -13.22 7.19 -20.31
CA ALA A 372 -14.27 6.22 -20.62
C ALA A 372 -14.32 5.05 -19.60
N SER A 373 -13.17 4.54 -19.17
CA SER A 373 -13.11 3.49 -18.16
C SER A 373 -13.71 3.95 -16.83
N PHE A 374 -13.36 5.16 -16.38
CA PHE A 374 -13.86 5.70 -15.12
C PHE A 374 -15.35 6.03 -15.21
N SER A 375 -15.81 6.51 -16.36
CA SER A 375 -17.23 6.73 -16.61
C SER A 375 -18.05 5.43 -16.49
N VAL A 376 -17.58 4.35 -17.12
CA VAL A 376 -18.22 3.03 -17.04
C VAL A 376 -18.30 2.55 -15.60
N MET A 377 -17.21 2.65 -14.84
CA MET A 377 -17.17 2.23 -13.44
C MET A 377 -18.08 3.09 -12.55
N ALA A 378 -18.03 4.41 -12.71
CA ALA A 378 -18.87 5.34 -11.97
C ALA A 378 -20.36 5.11 -12.28
N ASN A 379 -20.70 4.92 -13.55
CA ASN A 379 -22.10 4.71 -13.98
C ASN A 379 -22.64 3.35 -13.50
N THR A 380 -21.82 2.30 -13.54
CA THR A 380 -22.19 0.98 -13.00
C THR A 380 -22.43 1.08 -11.48
N LEU A 381 -21.51 1.67 -10.74
CA LEU A 381 -21.63 1.82 -9.29
C LEU A 381 -22.79 2.76 -8.89
N ARG A 382 -23.11 3.78 -9.68
CA ARG A 382 -24.31 4.60 -9.48
C ARG A 382 -25.57 3.73 -9.43
N GLY A 383 -25.67 2.76 -10.35
CA GLY A 383 -26.76 1.78 -10.35
C GLY A 383 -26.72 0.83 -9.15
N VAL A 384 -25.55 0.34 -8.78
CA VAL A 384 -25.36 -0.54 -7.60
C VAL A 384 -25.79 0.15 -6.30
N TYR A 385 -25.49 1.43 -6.16
CA TYR A 385 -25.87 2.23 -4.98
C TYR A 385 -27.28 2.83 -5.08
N ASP A 386 -28.00 2.63 -6.18
CA ASP A 386 -29.34 3.20 -6.42
C ASP A 386 -29.36 4.71 -6.11
N SER A 387 -28.50 5.45 -6.79
CA SER A 387 -28.31 6.91 -6.60
C SER A 387 -28.61 7.67 -7.90
N ASP A 388 -29.10 8.90 -7.76
CA ASP A 388 -29.30 9.81 -8.90
C ASP A 388 -27.96 10.27 -9.47
N VAL A 389 -26.99 10.51 -8.57
CA VAL A 389 -25.64 10.99 -8.89
C VAL A 389 -24.60 10.20 -8.11
N LEU A 390 -23.48 9.91 -8.77
CA LEU A 390 -22.28 9.37 -8.13
C LEU A 390 -21.10 10.29 -8.41
N ILE A 391 -20.31 10.57 -7.39
CA ILE A 391 -19.03 11.31 -7.45
C ILE A 391 -17.95 10.37 -6.94
N ALA A 392 -17.02 10.00 -7.79
CA ALA A 392 -15.88 9.16 -7.41
C ALA A 392 -14.58 9.95 -7.52
N ALA A 393 -13.81 9.83 -6.49
CA ALA A 393 -12.48 10.38 -6.46
C ALA A 393 -11.62 9.90 -7.63
N ALA A 394 -10.71 10.73 -8.16
CA ALA A 394 -9.92 10.43 -9.36
C ALA A 394 -9.11 9.14 -9.28
N ASN A 395 -8.72 8.72 -8.06
CA ASN A 395 -7.98 7.48 -7.81
C ASN A 395 -8.86 6.29 -7.40
N SER A 396 -10.18 6.39 -7.58
CA SER A 396 -11.12 5.34 -7.16
C SER A 396 -11.10 4.11 -8.06
N PHE A 397 -10.60 4.24 -9.28
CA PHE A 397 -10.60 3.18 -10.29
C PHE A 397 -9.21 2.94 -10.86
N THR A 398 -8.93 1.69 -11.23
CA THR A 398 -7.61 1.27 -11.71
C THR A 398 -7.62 1.00 -13.21
N GLY A 399 -6.82 1.75 -13.96
CA GLY A 399 -6.51 1.45 -15.36
C GLY A 399 -7.69 1.48 -16.32
N SER A 400 -7.52 0.80 -17.45
CA SER A 400 -8.56 0.59 -18.47
C SER A 400 -9.43 -0.60 -18.09
N VAL A 401 -10.72 -0.54 -18.43
CA VAL A 401 -11.57 -1.74 -18.49
C VAL A 401 -11.27 -2.46 -19.80
N LEU A 402 -10.90 -3.73 -19.74
CA LEU A 402 -10.55 -4.53 -20.90
C LEU A 402 -11.74 -5.35 -21.38
N ALA A 403 -11.78 -5.67 -22.67
CA ALA A 403 -12.70 -6.67 -23.22
C ALA A 403 -12.20 -8.07 -22.81
N ALA A 404 -12.61 -8.55 -21.65
CA ALA A 404 -12.11 -9.78 -21.04
C ALA A 404 -13.09 -10.34 -20.00
N ASP A 405 -12.81 -11.57 -19.60
CA ASP A 405 -13.41 -12.22 -18.45
C ASP A 405 -12.56 -11.92 -17.21
N TYR A 406 -13.23 -11.56 -16.12
CA TYR A 406 -12.59 -11.19 -14.85
C TYR A 406 -12.95 -12.20 -13.77
N THR A 407 -11.93 -12.66 -13.05
CA THR A 407 -12.10 -13.38 -11.79
C THR A 407 -12.49 -12.41 -10.67
N GLU A 408 -12.94 -12.92 -9.52
CA GLU A 408 -13.27 -12.07 -8.36
C GLU A 408 -12.11 -11.16 -7.95
N LYS A 409 -10.90 -11.69 -7.88
CA LYS A 409 -9.69 -10.93 -7.52
C LYS A 409 -9.37 -9.83 -8.54
N GLN A 410 -9.52 -10.12 -9.84
CA GLN A 410 -9.30 -9.14 -10.91
C GLN A 410 -10.38 -8.06 -10.91
N ALA A 411 -11.65 -8.44 -10.74
CA ALA A 411 -12.74 -7.49 -10.58
C ALA A 411 -12.53 -6.58 -9.35
N ALA A 412 -12.18 -7.16 -8.20
CA ALA A 412 -11.87 -6.40 -6.98
C ALA A 412 -10.72 -5.39 -7.20
N SER A 413 -9.73 -5.74 -8.02
CA SER A 413 -8.58 -4.87 -8.33
C SER A 413 -8.93 -3.65 -9.19
N MET A 414 -10.13 -3.59 -9.78
CA MET A 414 -10.62 -2.41 -10.49
C MET A 414 -10.93 -1.24 -9.54
N ILE A 415 -11.09 -1.50 -8.25
CA ILE A 415 -11.40 -0.50 -7.21
C ILE A 415 -10.16 -0.22 -6.36
N MET A 416 -9.77 1.05 -6.27
CA MET A 416 -8.64 1.54 -5.48
C MET A 416 -8.99 2.87 -4.78
N PRO A 417 -8.40 3.22 -3.64
CA PRO A 417 -7.63 2.36 -2.72
C PRO A 417 -8.53 1.38 -1.94
N ASN A 418 -7.93 0.42 -1.24
CA ASN A 418 -8.68 -0.54 -0.40
C ASN A 418 -9.55 0.13 0.69
N GLY A 419 -9.17 1.32 1.11
CA GLY A 419 -9.90 2.14 2.09
C GLY A 419 -10.97 3.06 1.48
N LEU A 420 -11.35 2.84 0.21
CA LEU A 420 -12.41 3.61 -0.42
C LEU A 420 -13.77 3.23 0.18
N LEU A 421 -14.51 4.24 0.65
CA LEU A 421 -15.80 4.11 1.32
C LEU A 421 -16.89 4.80 0.52
N ALA A 422 -18.14 4.39 0.71
CA ALA A 422 -19.30 5.01 0.08
C ALA A 422 -20.08 5.83 1.09
N TYR A 423 -20.28 7.11 0.78
CA TYR A 423 -21.03 8.08 1.61
C TYR A 423 -22.25 8.58 0.85
N ARG A 424 -23.43 8.42 1.41
CA ARG A 424 -24.70 8.74 0.76
C ARG A 424 -25.43 9.87 1.45
N ARG A 425 -25.95 10.82 0.67
CA ARG A 425 -26.78 11.93 1.17
C ARG A 425 -27.80 12.36 0.11
N THR A 426 -28.99 12.74 0.56
CA THR A 426 -29.93 13.49 -0.28
C THR A 426 -29.64 14.97 -0.14
N MET A 427 -29.42 15.67 -1.24
CA MET A 427 -29.03 17.08 -1.25
C MET A 427 -29.71 17.85 -2.38
N THR A 428 -29.73 19.16 -2.25
CA THR A 428 -30.20 20.07 -3.31
C THR A 428 -29.14 20.21 -4.40
N GLY A 429 -29.51 20.69 -5.59
CA GLY A 429 -28.57 20.95 -6.67
C GLY A 429 -27.51 21.99 -6.31
N ALA A 430 -27.84 22.96 -5.43
CA ALA A 430 -26.87 23.91 -4.92
C ALA A 430 -25.85 23.22 -4.02
N GLU A 431 -26.28 22.37 -3.06
CA GLU A 431 -25.40 21.58 -2.20
C GLU A 431 -24.55 20.58 -3.00
N LEU A 432 -25.12 19.97 -4.05
CA LEU A 432 -24.40 19.09 -4.96
C LEU A 432 -23.30 19.85 -5.70
N THR A 433 -23.59 21.05 -6.20
CA THR A 433 -22.60 21.89 -6.89
C THR A 433 -21.41 22.20 -5.97
N GLU A 434 -21.65 22.55 -4.71
CA GLU A 434 -20.57 22.79 -3.74
C GLU A 434 -19.81 21.51 -3.38
N THR A 435 -20.50 20.37 -3.29
CA THR A 435 -19.84 19.08 -3.10
C THR A 435 -18.92 18.74 -4.28
N VAL A 436 -19.39 18.90 -5.52
CA VAL A 436 -18.57 18.71 -6.73
C VAL A 436 -17.40 19.69 -6.75
N ARG A 437 -17.63 20.95 -6.36
CA ARG A 437 -16.56 21.95 -6.25
C ARG A 437 -15.45 21.49 -5.32
N ALA A 438 -15.80 20.95 -4.14
CA ALA A 438 -14.82 20.42 -3.19
C ALA A 438 -13.98 19.29 -3.79
N PHE A 439 -14.58 18.43 -4.63
CA PHE A 439 -13.85 17.38 -5.32
C PHE A 439 -12.96 17.88 -6.47
N VAL A 440 -13.30 18.99 -7.13
CA VAL A 440 -12.55 19.56 -8.26
C VAL A 440 -11.43 20.48 -7.79
N GLU A 441 -11.75 21.41 -6.88
CA GLU A 441 -10.85 22.51 -6.50
C GLU A 441 -9.97 22.13 -5.30
N GLY A 442 -10.44 21.21 -4.45
CA GLY A 442 -9.81 20.88 -3.18
C GLY A 442 -9.88 22.04 -2.19
N SER A 443 -9.40 21.86 -0.96
CA SER A 443 -9.24 22.94 0.02
C SER A 443 -7.77 23.14 0.38
N GLU A 444 -7.39 24.37 0.72
CA GLU A 444 -6.04 24.70 1.23
C GLU A 444 -5.77 24.02 2.58
N ASP A 445 -6.80 23.57 3.30
CA ASP A 445 -6.73 22.94 4.61
C ASP A 445 -6.46 21.42 4.59
N GLY A 446 -5.95 20.89 3.47
CA GLY A 446 -5.54 19.48 3.37
C GLY A 446 -6.63 18.53 2.91
N PHE A 447 -7.81 19.01 2.49
CA PHE A 447 -8.69 18.31 1.59
C PHE A 447 -8.13 18.42 0.16
N THR A 448 -6.91 17.97 -0.04
CA THR A 448 -6.47 17.50 -1.33
C THR A 448 -6.58 15.98 -1.29
N PRO A 449 -7.76 15.44 -1.59
CA PRO A 449 -7.85 14.03 -1.91
C PRO A 449 -6.95 13.73 -3.06
N PHE A 450 -6.71 14.77 -3.85
CA PHE A 450 -6.20 14.67 -5.18
C PHE A 450 -5.20 15.78 -5.33
N ASN A 451 -4.06 15.42 -5.85
CA ASN A 451 -3.12 16.39 -6.35
C ASN A 451 -3.89 17.45 -7.15
N ARG A 452 -3.56 18.71 -6.99
CA ARG A 452 -3.96 19.75 -7.94
C ARG A 452 -3.75 19.18 -9.35
N GLY A 453 -4.83 19.07 -10.13
CA GLY A 453 -4.74 18.46 -11.45
C GLY A 453 -5.41 17.08 -11.61
N SER A 454 -6.05 16.55 -10.58
CA SER A 454 -6.88 15.34 -10.69
C SER A 454 -8.36 15.71 -10.70
N LEU A 455 -9.13 15.12 -11.60
CA LEU A 455 -10.56 15.37 -11.74
C LEU A 455 -11.37 14.16 -11.30
N PRO A 456 -12.48 14.34 -10.57
CA PRO A 456 -13.37 13.25 -10.16
C PRO A 456 -14.03 12.61 -11.38
N ALA A 457 -14.37 11.34 -11.30
CA ALA A 457 -15.35 10.73 -12.17
C ALA A 457 -16.75 11.01 -11.60
N VAL A 458 -17.66 11.50 -12.42
CA VAL A 458 -19.05 11.72 -12.03
C VAL A 458 -19.99 10.94 -12.95
N SER A 459 -21.16 10.55 -12.45
CA SER A 459 -22.21 9.90 -13.20
C SER A 459 -23.57 10.46 -12.78
N GLY A 460 -24.50 10.57 -13.74
CA GLY A 460 -25.80 11.22 -13.57
C GLY A 460 -25.76 12.74 -13.65
N ILE A 461 -24.60 13.32 -13.80
CA ILE A 461 -24.33 14.74 -14.09
C ILE A 461 -23.12 14.86 -15.02
N ALA A 462 -22.94 16.04 -15.64
CA ALA A 462 -21.71 16.41 -16.28
C ALA A 462 -21.17 17.72 -15.69
N ILE A 463 -19.84 17.85 -15.66
CA ILE A 463 -19.16 19.01 -15.09
C ILE A 463 -18.37 19.78 -16.14
N GLU A 464 -18.37 21.09 -16.04
CA GLU A 464 -17.50 21.98 -16.82
C GLU A 464 -16.43 22.51 -15.88
N VAL A 465 -15.17 22.40 -16.32
CA VAL A 465 -14.00 22.83 -15.56
C VAL A 465 -13.06 23.63 -16.44
N LYS A 466 -12.28 24.52 -15.83
CA LYS A 466 -11.17 25.20 -16.48
C LYS A 466 -9.88 24.98 -15.69
N GLU A 467 -8.76 24.96 -16.41
CA GLU A 467 -7.45 24.93 -15.78
C GLU A 467 -7.11 26.32 -15.22
N GLU A 468 -6.73 26.38 -13.95
CA GLU A 468 -6.41 27.63 -13.28
C GLU A 468 -5.39 27.42 -12.15
N ASN A 469 -4.30 28.19 -12.13
CA ASN A 469 -3.28 28.17 -11.07
C ASN A 469 -2.68 26.78 -10.77
N GLY A 470 -2.50 25.95 -11.80
CA GLY A 470 -1.95 24.59 -11.66
C GLY A 470 -2.94 23.57 -11.04
N GLY A 471 -4.21 23.87 -11.07
CA GLY A 471 -5.32 23.01 -10.68
C GLY A 471 -6.51 23.22 -11.59
N PHE A 472 -7.70 22.86 -11.12
CA PHE A 472 -8.96 23.02 -11.83
C PHE A 472 -9.95 23.86 -11.02
N ALA A 473 -10.77 24.66 -11.72
CA ALA A 473 -11.91 25.37 -11.16
C ALA A 473 -13.21 24.87 -11.79
N LEU A 474 -14.23 24.61 -10.98
CA LEU A 474 -15.56 24.22 -11.45
C LEU A 474 -16.30 25.45 -12.01
N THR A 475 -16.72 25.38 -13.28
CA THR A 475 -17.42 26.47 -13.97
C THR A 475 -18.91 26.15 -14.20
N GLY A 476 -19.31 24.88 -14.18
CA GLY A 476 -20.70 24.49 -14.34
C GLY A 476 -20.98 23.02 -13.99
N VAL A 477 -22.23 22.77 -13.60
CA VAL A 477 -22.77 21.42 -13.42
C VAL A 477 -24.06 21.33 -14.24
N THR A 478 -24.18 20.27 -15.05
CA THR A 478 -25.36 20.04 -15.87
C THR A 478 -25.92 18.65 -15.58
N ARG A 479 -27.24 18.52 -15.76
CA ARG A 479 -27.97 17.25 -15.74
C ARG A 479 -28.84 17.17 -16.97
N ASP A 480 -28.79 16.07 -17.70
CA ASP A 480 -29.50 15.89 -18.99
C ASP A 480 -29.23 17.04 -19.99
N GLY A 481 -28.00 17.55 -20.01
CA GLY A 481 -27.56 18.63 -20.89
C GLY A 481 -28.09 20.02 -20.51
N LYS A 482 -28.70 20.20 -19.33
CA LYS A 482 -29.20 21.50 -18.82
C LYS A 482 -28.49 21.87 -17.53
N PRO A 483 -28.31 23.18 -17.24
CA PRO A 483 -27.82 23.61 -15.95
C PRO A 483 -28.62 22.99 -14.80
N LEU A 484 -27.93 22.46 -13.79
CA LEU A 484 -28.57 21.84 -12.64
C LEU A 484 -29.34 22.90 -11.82
N PRO A 485 -30.68 22.75 -11.62
CA PRO A 485 -31.43 23.68 -10.79
C PRO A 485 -30.97 23.60 -9.33
N GLY A 486 -30.79 24.76 -8.68
CA GLY A 486 -30.27 24.81 -7.31
C GLY A 486 -31.20 24.18 -6.26
N ASP A 487 -32.51 24.11 -6.53
CA ASP A 487 -33.54 23.53 -5.66
C ASP A 487 -33.93 22.09 -6.01
N GLU A 488 -33.37 21.52 -7.10
CA GLU A 488 -33.58 20.11 -7.45
C GLU A 488 -33.00 19.21 -6.35
N THR A 489 -33.78 18.24 -5.90
CA THR A 489 -33.36 17.30 -4.87
C THR A 489 -32.91 15.98 -5.49
N VAL A 490 -31.71 15.54 -5.17
CA VAL A 490 -31.10 14.32 -5.71
C VAL A 490 -30.44 13.49 -4.58
N THR A 491 -30.42 12.17 -4.81
CA THR A 491 -29.61 11.26 -3.98
C THR A 491 -28.21 11.16 -4.55
N VAL A 492 -27.22 11.40 -3.73
CA VAL A 492 -25.80 11.42 -4.12
C VAL A 492 -25.02 10.38 -3.34
N THR A 493 -24.20 9.62 -4.04
CA THR A 493 -23.18 8.76 -3.44
C THR A 493 -21.78 9.32 -3.77
N CYS A 494 -20.98 9.60 -2.74
CA CYS A 494 -19.59 9.98 -2.86
C CYS A 494 -18.70 8.77 -2.56
N LEU A 495 -17.76 8.45 -3.45
CA LEU A 495 -16.74 7.42 -3.24
C LEU A 495 -15.41 8.10 -2.92
N ALA A 496 -14.98 7.97 -1.67
CA ALA A 496 -13.76 8.61 -1.18
C ALA A 496 -13.25 7.89 0.08
N THR A 497 -12.02 8.14 0.48
CA THR A 497 -11.51 7.69 1.79
C THR A 497 -12.09 8.52 2.92
N ALA A 498 -12.04 8.02 4.16
CA ALA A 498 -12.50 8.76 5.34
C ALA A 498 -11.79 10.13 5.47
N LYS A 499 -10.47 10.16 5.22
CA LYS A 499 -9.67 11.39 5.23
C LYS A 499 -10.17 12.42 4.20
N GLN A 500 -10.52 11.95 3.01
CA GLN A 500 -11.03 12.78 1.93
C GLN A 500 -12.41 13.38 2.24
N MET A 501 -13.25 12.60 2.91
CA MET A 501 -14.60 13.05 3.28
C MET A 501 -14.65 13.88 4.56
N ALA A 502 -13.62 13.86 5.40
CA ALA A 502 -13.61 14.51 6.70
C ALA A 502 -14.14 15.98 6.69
N PRO A 503 -13.72 16.85 5.75
CA PRO A 503 -14.24 18.23 5.71
C PRO A 503 -15.74 18.31 5.39
N LEU A 504 -16.24 17.42 4.53
CA LEU A 504 -17.66 17.36 4.16
C LEU A 504 -18.52 16.70 5.25
N LEU A 505 -17.91 15.88 6.11
CA LEU A 505 -18.57 15.24 7.26
C LEU A 505 -18.68 16.16 8.48
N ALA A 506 -17.93 17.25 8.52
CA ALA A 506 -17.95 18.20 9.63
C ALA A 506 -19.27 19.01 9.73
N ASP A 507 -20.12 19.02 8.70
CA ASP A 507 -21.45 19.65 8.74
C ASP A 507 -22.49 18.66 9.29
N ASP A 508 -22.75 18.76 10.59
CA ASP A 508 -23.72 17.91 11.32
C ASP A 508 -25.19 18.22 10.97
N SER A 509 -25.50 19.31 10.27
CA SER A 509 -26.87 19.72 10.00
C SER A 509 -27.64 18.76 9.09
N ARG A 510 -26.91 18.03 8.23
CA ARG A 510 -27.42 16.98 7.34
C ARG A 510 -26.33 15.92 7.08
N PRO A 511 -26.14 14.95 7.99
CA PRO A 511 -25.02 14.02 7.90
C PRO A 511 -25.13 13.11 6.68
N PHE A 512 -23.99 12.79 6.08
CA PHE A 512 -23.88 11.67 5.16
C PHE A 512 -24.13 10.36 5.92
N LYS A 513 -24.77 9.40 5.26
CA LYS A 513 -24.93 8.03 5.76
C LYS A 513 -23.89 7.11 5.10
N GLY A 514 -23.50 6.05 5.77
CA GLY A 514 -22.49 5.13 5.28
C GLY A 514 -21.09 5.50 5.78
N GLY A 515 -20.06 5.06 5.07
CA GLY A 515 -18.66 5.24 5.49
C GLY A 515 -18.10 4.05 6.29
N ASP A 516 -18.88 3.01 6.47
CA ASP A 516 -18.57 1.77 7.19
C ASP A 516 -18.38 0.55 6.26
N ALA A 517 -18.87 0.62 5.02
CA ALA A 517 -18.70 -0.42 4.01
C ALA A 517 -17.70 -0.01 2.94
N LYS A 518 -16.74 -0.89 2.65
CA LYS A 518 -15.76 -0.67 1.58
C LYS A 518 -16.42 -0.81 0.22
N VAL A 519 -16.11 0.10 -0.69
CA VAL A 519 -16.61 0.06 -2.09
C VAL A 519 -16.15 -1.22 -2.78
N ARG A 520 -14.94 -1.68 -2.52
CA ARG A 520 -14.40 -2.93 -3.07
C ARG A 520 -15.27 -4.14 -2.71
N ASP A 521 -15.71 -4.26 -1.46
CA ASP A 521 -16.53 -5.39 -1.00
C ASP A 521 -17.92 -5.36 -1.66
N THR A 522 -18.52 -4.17 -1.77
CA THR A 522 -19.80 -3.97 -2.49
C THR A 522 -19.66 -4.33 -3.98
N TRP A 523 -18.57 -3.91 -4.61
CA TRP A 523 -18.28 -4.21 -6.00
C TRP A 523 -18.04 -5.71 -6.22
N SER A 524 -17.24 -6.38 -5.38
CA SER A 524 -17.01 -7.82 -5.45
C SER A 524 -18.31 -8.61 -5.30
N ALA A 525 -19.17 -8.22 -4.34
CA ALA A 525 -20.49 -8.85 -4.18
C ALA A 525 -21.40 -8.65 -5.40
N TYR A 526 -21.37 -7.47 -6.03
CA TYR A 526 -22.10 -7.22 -7.28
C TYR A 526 -21.57 -8.10 -8.41
N ALA A 527 -20.25 -8.16 -8.61
CA ALA A 527 -19.61 -8.97 -9.62
C ALA A 527 -19.94 -10.47 -9.45
N ALA A 528 -19.84 -10.98 -8.21
CA ALA A 528 -20.15 -12.38 -7.87
C ALA A 528 -21.64 -12.75 -7.99
N GLY A 529 -22.53 -11.78 -8.15
CA GLY A 529 -23.98 -12.02 -8.22
C GLY A 529 -24.49 -12.67 -9.52
N GLY A 530 -23.61 -13.02 -10.47
CA GLY A 530 -23.89 -13.79 -11.68
C GLY A 530 -24.72 -13.06 -12.76
N SER A 531 -25.07 -11.79 -12.53
CA SER A 531 -25.78 -10.92 -13.49
C SER A 531 -25.12 -9.56 -13.62
N ALA A 532 -23.87 -9.43 -13.20
CA ALA A 532 -23.13 -8.19 -13.26
C ALA A 532 -22.90 -7.77 -14.72
N ALA A 533 -23.28 -6.54 -15.04
CA ALA A 533 -23.06 -5.93 -16.34
C ALA A 533 -22.49 -4.52 -16.14
N LEU A 534 -21.51 -4.17 -16.95
CA LEU A 534 -20.97 -2.82 -16.98
C LEU A 534 -21.94 -1.89 -17.73
N ALA A 535 -22.15 -0.70 -17.18
CA ALA A 535 -22.93 0.34 -17.85
C ALA A 535 -22.13 0.93 -19.02
N GLU A 536 -22.83 1.55 -19.98
CA GLU A 536 -22.15 2.31 -21.04
C GLU A 536 -21.55 3.61 -20.47
N PRO A 537 -20.45 4.11 -21.07
CA PRO A 537 -19.85 5.36 -20.63
C PRO A 537 -20.75 6.57 -20.94
N GLU A 538 -20.72 7.56 -20.04
CA GLU A 538 -21.37 8.84 -20.20
C GLU A 538 -20.33 9.94 -20.46
N HIS A 539 -20.73 10.99 -21.18
CA HIS A 539 -19.95 12.23 -21.21
C HIS A 539 -20.13 12.95 -19.88
N TYR A 540 -19.09 13.05 -19.09
CA TYR A 540 -19.20 13.58 -17.73
C TYR A 540 -18.35 14.82 -17.45
N ILE A 541 -17.47 15.23 -18.38
CA ILE A 541 -16.59 16.37 -18.18
C ILE A 541 -16.31 17.12 -19.48
N THR A 542 -16.24 18.43 -19.38
CA THR A 542 -15.70 19.32 -20.41
C THR A 542 -14.64 20.22 -19.78
N LEU A 543 -13.40 20.12 -20.24
CA LEU A 543 -12.28 20.97 -19.85
C LEU A 543 -12.13 22.11 -20.85
N ARG A 544 -12.15 23.37 -20.37
CA ARG A 544 -12.04 24.60 -21.18
C ARG A 544 -10.74 25.36 -20.89
#